data_541be096d52d162d6b3612b30d2a87bd
#
_entry.id   541be096d52d162d6b3612b30d2a87bd
#
_cell.length_a   1.000
_cell.length_b   1.000
_cell.length_c   1.000
_cell.angle_alpha   90.00
_cell.angle_beta   90.00
_cell.angle_gamma   90.00
#
_symmetry.space_group_name_H-M   'P 1'
#
loop_
_entity.id
_entity.type
_entity.pdbx_description
1 polymer ?
#
loop_
_entity_poly.entity_id
_entity_poly.type
_entity_poly.pdbx_seq_one_letter_code
_entity_poly.pdbx_strand_id
1 'polypeptide(L)'
;MKKRQVAIVHFNTPELTEAAILSLRKHGGEDYEVTIFDNSNERPFCKQMKGVRVIDNTRGQVLDIEAEMKKYPNRYVYGKYNGWGSDKHMMSIQKLWDILPDGFLLMDSDILLKKNVDFMFNEKYCAVGHVQSAEKARNRAGIDRMVPMLCYINVPKCRECGIEYFDPKRSWMLHSGGVTDRRNWYDTGASFLEDIKSHKNGARGLRIDIRPLMEHYQRGSWQKNDVKDHLKWLEQHRNLWRMTPKMQGIKDVAICAIGRQENRYAREFVEHYHKLGAKKIFVYDNYYTGEERLQDVLQDYVKKGWVEIIDLCDRPDMQCRSYDHCYRMHGYEYAWIGFFDFDELLRIKSGESLPDALAHYKEGDQLLINWRIMTDNGLTFYDERPMAERFTEPMMPLDKVVKYADKPENSHVKCFVRGGLDDVRFTPTHNPHCAGTPRMKCINPSGEEVHQGAFAPIDHKVMWIDHYFTKTAEEWIQVKLKRGYHGLPKHTAGIVAHQEERFFAVNERTPEKEAILRGEKVERPETIAPPTFDEAQGTPAPEPKPAKVSKPKTRKRTNNKKK
;
A
#
# COMPACT_ATOMS: atom_id res chain seq x y z
N MET A 1 -11.44 25.89 -10.96
CA MET A 1 -11.57 26.47 -9.60
C MET A 1 -10.17 26.84 -9.12
N LYS A 2 -10.02 27.94 -8.36
CA LYS A 2 -8.76 28.33 -7.74
C LYS A 2 -8.43 27.28 -6.67
N LYS A 3 -7.21 26.76 -6.68
CA LYS A 3 -6.79 25.77 -5.69
C LYS A 3 -6.67 26.41 -4.31
N ARG A 4 -7.05 25.65 -3.27
CA ARG A 4 -6.96 26.07 -1.88
C ARG A 4 -5.51 26.09 -1.44
N GLN A 5 -5.09 27.18 -0.80
CA GLN A 5 -3.72 27.35 -0.32
C GLN A 5 -3.58 26.77 1.09
N VAL A 6 -2.56 25.96 1.31
CA VAL A 6 -2.19 25.42 2.62
C VAL A 6 -0.75 25.81 2.91
N ALA A 7 -0.47 26.27 4.12
CA ALA A 7 0.85 26.65 4.56
C ALA A 7 1.31 25.78 5.72
N ILE A 8 2.55 25.31 5.64
CA ILE A 8 3.21 24.54 6.70
C ILE A 8 4.52 25.23 7.05
N VAL A 9 4.71 25.55 8.33
CA VAL A 9 6.01 25.97 8.84
C VAL A 9 6.77 24.72 9.27
N HIS A 10 7.84 24.41 8.55
CA HIS A 10 8.62 23.19 8.75
C HIS A 10 9.90 23.45 9.55
N PHE A 11 10.23 22.51 10.44
CA PHE A 11 11.49 22.50 11.19
C PHE A 11 11.93 21.08 11.52
N ASN A 12 12.93 20.55 10.80
CA ASN A 12 13.63 19.27 11.06
C ASN A 12 12.78 17.98 11.14
N THR A 13 11.55 17.98 10.63
CA THR A 13 10.62 16.83 10.72
C THR A 13 10.09 16.40 9.35
N PRO A 14 10.95 16.09 8.35
CA PRO A 14 10.49 15.85 6.98
C PRO A 14 9.53 14.67 6.84
N GLU A 15 9.65 13.62 7.66
CA GLU A 15 8.75 12.47 7.63
C GLU A 15 7.33 12.84 8.09
N LEU A 16 7.23 13.60 9.17
CA LEU A 16 5.96 14.07 9.70
C LEU A 16 5.28 15.02 8.71
N THR A 17 6.06 15.97 8.15
CA THR A 17 5.57 16.92 7.13
C THR A 17 5.04 16.21 5.88
N GLU A 18 5.76 15.22 5.39
CA GLU A 18 5.28 14.40 4.26
C GLU A 18 3.95 13.73 4.59
N ALA A 19 3.88 13.07 5.74
CA ALA A 19 2.67 12.39 6.17
C ALA A 19 1.49 13.36 6.39
N ALA A 20 1.76 14.56 6.91
CA ALA A 20 0.76 15.62 7.05
C ALA A 20 0.17 16.00 5.68
N ILE A 21 1.02 16.21 4.66
CA ILE A 21 0.58 16.51 3.28
C ILE A 21 -0.21 15.35 2.68
N LEU A 22 0.26 14.12 2.87
CA LEU A 22 -0.44 12.93 2.37
C LEU A 22 -1.80 12.75 3.04
N SER A 23 -1.91 13.03 4.34
CA SER A 23 -3.19 13.00 5.06
C SER A 23 -4.17 14.06 4.55
N LEU A 24 -3.68 15.26 4.24
CA LEU A 24 -4.47 16.32 3.60
C LEU A 24 -5.04 15.85 2.26
N ARG A 25 -4.22 15.23 1.41
CA ARG A 25 -4.65 14.69 0.11
C ARG A 25 -5.63 13.55 0.25
N LYS A 26 -5.38 12.64 1.19
CA LYS A 26 -6.25 11.49 1.44
C LYS A 26 -7.67 11.91 1.82
N HIS A 27 -7.82 12.96 2.61
CA HIS A 27 -9.11 13.39 3.13
C HIS A 27 -9.75 14.54 2.34
N GLY A 28 -8.96 15.37 1.69
CA GLY A 28 -9.42 16.54 0.94
C GLY A 28 -9.27 16.43 -0.59
N GLY A 29 -8.55 15.43 -1.08
CA GLY A 29 -8.28 15.30 -2.51
C GLY A 29 -7.11 16.15 -3.00
N GLU A 30 -7.01 16.36 -4.33
CA GLU A 30 -5.88 17.05 -4.98
C GLU A 30 -6.08 18.57 -5.16
N ASP A 31 -7.14 19.15 -4.65
CA ASP A 31 -7.48 20.55 -4.86
C ASP A 31 -6.68 21.54 -4.01
N TYR A 32 -5.61 21.05 -3.36
CA TYR A 32 -4.74 21.86 -2.52
C TYR A 32 -3.40 22.15 -3.17
N GLU A 33 -2.92 23.39 -2.98
CA GLU A 33 -1.51 23.76 -3.16
C GLU A 33 -0.87 24.00 -1.81
N VAL A 34 0.22 23.29 -1.56
CA VAL A 34 0.92 23.36 -0.27
C VAL A 34 2.18 24.19 -0.40
N THR A 35 2.33 25.18 0.45
CA THR A 35 3.57 25.94 0.61
C THR A 35 4.22 25.59 1.92
N ILE A 36 5.42 25.05 1.87
CA ILE A 36 6.25 24.75 3.04
C ILE A 36 7.22 25.93 3.22
N PHE A 37 7.22 26.55 4.40
CA PHE A 37 8.24 27.51 4.81
C PHE A 37 9.26 26.79 5.70
N ASP A 38 10.43 26.50 5.14
CA ASP A 38 11.41 25.61 5.76
C ASP A 38 12.48 26.38 6.54
N ASN A 39 12.41 26.30 7.86
CA ASN A 39 13.37 26.91 8.79
C ASN A 39 14.37 25.88 9.36
N SER A 40 14.50 24.71 8.76
CA SER A 40 15.36 23.64 9.27
C SER A 40 16.83 24.05 9.30
N ASN A 41 17.53 23.56 10.29
CA ASN A 41 18.99 23.70 10.42
C ASN A 41 19.75 22.37 10.20
N GLU A 42 19.08 21.22 10.31
CA GLU A 42 19.69 19.90 10.19
C GLU A 42 19.00 19.02 9.15
N ARG A 43 17.66 19.06 9.10
CA ARG A 43 16.85 18.13 8.30
C ARG A 43 15.80 18.85 7.45
N PRO A 44 16.22 19.51 6.35
CA PRO A 44 15.31 20.22 5.46
C PRO A 44 14.36 19.28 4.73
N PHE A 45 13.24 19.84 4.26
CA PHE A 45 12.29 19.10 3.44
C PHE A 45 12.75 19.04 1.99
N CYS A 46 13.35 17.92 1.58
CA CYS A 46 13.93 17.74 0.24
C CYS A 46 13.04 16.93 -0.72
N LYS A 47 11.85 16.46 -0.28
CA LYS A 47 11.00 15.64 -1.15
C LYS A 47 10.26 16.46 -2.19
N GLN A 48 10.34 16.00 -3.44
CA GLN A 48 9.52 16.56 -4.51
C GLN A 48 8.14 15.92 -4.49
N MET A 49 7.11 16.75 -4.34
CA MET A 49 5.72 16.32 -4.35
C MET A 49 4.89 17.23 -5.26
N LYS A 50 3.99 16.66 -6.06
CA LYS A 50 3.12 17.42 -6.97
C LYS A 50 2.30 18.45 -6.18
N GLY A 51 2.28 19.72 -6.63
CA GLY A 51 1.52 20.79 -5.97
C GLY A 51 2.07 21.19 -4.59
N VAL A 52 3.34 20.89 -4.30
CA VAL A 52 4.06 21.35 -3.12
C VAL A 52 5.18 22.29 -3.55
N ARG A 53 5.21 23.48 -2.97
CA ARG A 53 6.28 24.45 -3.11
C ARG A 53 7.03 24.59 -1.78
N VAL A 54 8.35 24.48 -1.83
CA VAL A 54 9.21 24.72 -0.67
C VAL A 54 9.84 26.09 -0.79
N ILE A 55 9.72 26.89 0.26
CA ILE A 55 10.43 28.14 0.46
C ILE A 55 11.57 27.84 1.41
N ASP A 56 12.76 27.78 0.87
CA ASP A 56 13.97 27.53 1.64
C ASP A 56 14.36 28.77 2.45
N ASN A 57 14.25 28.65 3.77
CA ASN A 57 14.72 29.65 4.74
C ASN A 57 15.74 29.06 5.70
N THR A 58 16.39 27.95 5.34
CA THR A 58 17.34 27.22 6.20
C THR A 58 18.54 28.06 6.62
N ARG A 59 18.87 29.10 5.86
CA ARG A 59 19.95 30.05 6.13
C ARG A 59 19.47 31.48 6.40
N GLY A 60 18.17 31.69 6.61
CA GLY A 60 17.59 33.01 6.81
C GLY A 60 17.49 33.87 5.53
N GLN A 61 17.60 33.28 4.34
CA GLN A 61 17.66 34.02 3.08
C GLN A 61 16.33 34.68 2.69
N VAL A 62 15.20 34.23 3.21
CA VAL A 62 13.86 34.81 2.98
C VAL A 62 13.42 35.65 4.16
N LEU A 63 13.72 35.20 5.35
CA LEU A 63 13.44 35.87 6.62
C LEU A 63 14.58 35.58 7.60
N ASP A 64 15.44 36.60 7.80
CA ASP A 64 16.45 36.54 8.85
C ASP A 64 15.78 36.78 10.21
N ILE A 65 15.34 35.70 10.83
CA ILE A 65 14.61 35.73 12.11
C ILE A 65 15.47 36.32 13.21
N GLU A 66 16.79 36.10 13.18
CA GLU A 66 17.70 36.65 14.18
C GLU A 66 17.89 38.13 14.02
N ALA A 67 18.04 38.62 12.80
CA ALA A 67 18.12 40.05 12.52
C ALA A 67 16.80 40.76 12.86
N GLU A 68 15.66 40.17 12.56
CA GLU A 68 14.36 40.72 12.94
C GLU A 68 14.21 40.82 14.46
N MET A 69 14.61 39.78 15.19
CA MET A 69 14.52 39.79 16.64
C MET A 69 15.44 40.81 17.31
N LYS A 70 16.59 41.10 16.69
CA LYS A 70 17.49 42.17 17.19
C LYS A 70 16.85 43.56 17.15
N LYS A 71 15.85 43.80 16.32
CA LYS A 71 15.08 45.06 16.30
C LYS A 71 14.27 45.26 17.58
N TYR A 72 14.14 44.24 18.42
CA TYR A 72 13.37 44.25 19.66
C TYR A 72 14.28 43.91 20.85
N PRO A 73 15.12 44.82 21.30
CA PRO A 73 16.22 44.55 22.24
C PRO A 73 15.76 43.97 23.59
N ASN A 74 14.58 44.35 24.08
CA ASN A 74 14.02 43.81 25.33
C ASN A 74 13.71 42.29 25.26
N ARG A 75 13.77 41.72 24.09
CA ARG A 75 13.59 40.29 23.84
C ARG A 75 14.89 39.52 23.93
N TYR A 76 16.00 40.18 23.66
CA TYR A 76 17.33 39.59 23.53
C TYR A 76 18.09 39.43 24.84
N VAL A 77 17.65 40.10 25.91
CA VAL A 77 18.40 40.20 27.15
C VAL A 77 18.60 38.84 27.84
N TYR A 78 17.90 37.82 27.42
CA TYR A 78 17.90 36.55 28.15
C TYR A 78 18.09 35.32 27.23
N GLY A 79 19.21 35.18 26.59
CA GLY A 79 19.62 34.14 25.63
C GLY A 79 19.35 32.66 25.99
N LYS A 80 18.44 32.36 26.88
CA LYS A 80 17.92 31.03 27.23
C LYS A 80 16.40 31.00 27.27
N TYR A 81 15.78 31.59 26.31
CA TYR A 81 14.38 31.85 26.31
C TYR A 81 13.52 30.71 25.76
N ASN A 82 12.48 30.29 26.51
CA ASN A 82 11.56 29.22 26.10
C ASN A 82 10.57 29.63 24.99
N GLY A 83 10.49 30.91 24.63
CA GLY A 83 9.62 31.44 23.60
C GLY A 83 10.21 31.49 22.18
N TRP A 84 11.49 31.17 22.03
CA TRP A 84 12.20 31.28 20.75
C TRP A 84 11.52 30.53 19.60
N GLY A 85 11.01 29.30 19.85
CA GLY A 85 10.26 28.52 18.86
C GLY A 85 8.95 29.18 18.46
N SER A 86 8.21 29.75 19.41
CA SER A 86 6.94 30.46 19.14
C SER A 86 7.16 31.73 18.31
N ASP A 87 8.20 32.50 18.63
CA ASP A 87 8.53 33.71 17.86
C ASP A 87 8.94 33.40 16.43
N LYS A 88 9.80 32.41 16.20
CA LYS A 88 10.14 31.93 14.86
C LYS A 88 8.91 31.51 14.08
N HIS A 89 8.01 30.80 14.72
CA HIS A 89 6.77 30.33 14.10
C HIS A 89 5.86 31.50 13.71
N MET A 90 5.60 32.44 14.65
CA MET A 90 4.77 33.62 14.39
C MET A 90 5.29 34.49 13.25
N MET A 91 6.61 34.77 13.24
CA MET A 91 7.24 35.56 12.18
C MET A 91 7.17 34.85 10.82
N SER A 92 7.34 33.53 10.80
CA SER A 92 7.19 32.73 9.58
C SER A 92 5.76 32.77 9.05
N ILE A 93 4.75 32.69 9.94
CA ILE A 93 3.34 32.82 9.55
C ILE A 93 3.06 34.23 9.03
N GLN A 94 3.57 35.27 9.69
CA GLN A 94 3.42 36.65 9.18
C GLN A 94 4.06 36.82 7.80
N LYS A 95 5.23 36.21 7.55
CA LYS A 95 5.88 36.23 6.24
C LYS A 95 5.06 35.51 5.17
N LEU A 96 4.38 34.43 5.54
CA LEU A 96 3.47 33.70 4.64
C LEU A 96 2.26 34.55 4.20
N TRP A 97 1.84 35.58 4.95
CA TRP A 97 0.79 36.51 4.50
C TRP A 97 1.18 37.30 3.26
N ASP A 98 2.47 37.62 3.11
CA ASP A 98 2.96 38.29 1.91
C ASP A 98 3.07 37.35 0.72
N ILE A 99 3.38 36.09 0.99
CA ILE A 99 3.58 35.04 0.01
C ILE A 99 2.25 34.46 -0.48
N LEU A 100 1.24 34.39 0.39
CA LEU A 100 -0.09 33.85 0.16
C LEU A 100 -1.19 34.88 0.46
N PRO A 101 -1.25 35.97 -0.32
CA PRO A 101 -2.07 37.14 0.00
C PRO A 101 -3.58 36.89 -0.03
N ASP A 102 -4.04 35.80 -0.65
CA ASP A 102 -5.45 35.42 -0.71
C ASP A 102 -5.93 34.66 0.54
N GLY A 103 -5.03 34.35 1.45
CA GLY A 103 -5.31 33.52 2.63
C GLY A 103 -4.97 32.06 2.45
N PHE A 104 -4.86 31.36 3.56
CA PHE A 104 -4.42 29.96 3.58
C PHE A 104 -4.89 29.22 4.82
N LEU A 105 -4.96 27.90 4.72
CA LEU A 105 -5.05 27.01 5.87
C LEU A 105 -3.64 26.78 6.43
N LEU A 106 -3.39 27.28 7.62
CA LEU A 106 -2.18 26.95 8.38
C LEU A 106 -2.34 25.53 8.94
N MET A 107 -1.34 24.69 8.74
CA MET A 107 -1.31 23.31 9.21
C MET A 107 0.08 23.02 9.78
N ASP A 108 0.16 22.54 11.03
CA ASP A 108 1.43 22.13 11.62
C ASP A 108 2.01 20.91 10.91
N SER A 109 3.33 20.80 10.92
CA SER A 109 4.07 19.72 10.26
C SER A 109 3.90 18.34 10.90
N ASP A 110 3.36 18.27 12.11
CA ASP A 110 3.23 17.07 12.94
C ASP A 110 1.77 16.69 13.25
N ILE A 111 0.84 17.06 12.37
CA ILE A 111 -0.56 16.63 12.42
C ILE A 111 -0.93 15.71 11.25
N LEU A 112 -1.86 14.80 11.50
CA LEU A 112 -2.49 13.98 10.47
C LEU A 112 -3.99 14.25 10.45
N LEU A 113 -4.53 14.63 9.30
CA LEU A 113 -5.97 14.84 9.16
C LEU A 113 -6.74 13.52 9.22
N LYS A 114 -7.92 13.55 9.81
CA LYS A 114 -8.88 12.44 9.90
C LYS A 114 -10.10 12.65 9.00
N LYS A 115 -10.35 13.89 8.59
CA LYS A 115 -11.54 14.28 7.83
C LYS A 115 -11.22 15.42 6.89
N ASN A 116 -12.12 15.64 5.93
CA ASN A 116 -12.09 16.81 5.07
C ASN A 116 -12.22 18.10 5.88
N VAL A 117 -11.42 19.10 5.53
CA VAL A 117 -11.36 20.42 6.19
C VAL A 117 -11.77 21.59 5.29
N ASP A 118 -12.38 21.32 4.15
CA ASP A 118 -12.80 22.32 3.16
C ASP A 118 -13.70 23.40 3.75
N PHE A 119 -14.54 23.03 4.71
CA PHE A 119 -15.46 23.96 5.39
C PHE A 119 -14.75 25.06 6.18
N MET A 120 -13.45 24.90 6.47
CA MET A 120 -12.64 25.91 7.16
C MET A 120 -12.34 27.11 6.26
N PHE A 121 -12.30 26.94 4.93
CA PHE A 121 -12.09 28.04 3.98
C PHE A 121 -13.33 28.92 3.88
N ASN A 122 -13.58 29.69 4.93
CA ASN A 122 -14.78 30.52 5.06
C ASN A 122 -14.43 32.02 5.04
N GLU A 123 -14.72 32.65 3.92
CA GLU A 123 -14.36 34.05 3.64
C GLU A 123 -15.10 35.07 4.53
N LYS A 124 -16.13 34.65 5.26
CA LYS A 124 -16.88 35.54 6.18
C LYS A 124 -16.07 35.93 7.41
N TYR A 125 -15.03 35.15 7.76
CA TYR A 125 -14.27 35.30 8.98
C TYR A 125 -12.82 35.67 8.69
N CYS A 126 -12.19 36.40 9.62
CA CYS A 126 -10.74 36.64 9.61
C CYS A 126 -9.98 35.33 9.84
N ALA A 127 -10.54 34.45 10.68
CA ALA A 127 -9.97 33.15 10.96
C ALA A 127 -11.02 32.11 11.32
N VAL A 128 -10.72 30.84 11.05
CA VAL A 128 -11.50 29.67 11.48
C VAL A 128 -10.54 28.69 12.15
N GLY A 129 -10.73 28.41 13.43
CA GLY A 129 -9.81 27.56 14.17
C GLY A 129 -10.22 27.28 15.61
N HIS A 130 -9.36 26.58 16.32
CA HIS A 130 -9.58 26.22 17.71
C HIS A 130 -9.03 27.32 18.63
N VAL A 131 -9.86 27.70 19.63
CA VAL A 131 -9.45 28.64 20.67
C VAL A 131 -9.07 27.86 21.93
N GLN A 132 -7.82 27.96 22.33
CA GLN A 132 -7.34 27.47 23.60
C GLN A 132 -7.51 28.56 24.67
N SER A 133 -8.33 28.27 25.69
CA SER A 133 -8.51 29.18 26.81
C SER A 133 -7.34 29.11 27.79
N ALA A 134 -6.89 30.26 28.26
CA ALA A 134 -5.84 30.39 29.28
C ALA A 134 -6.19 29.66 30.57
N GLU A 135 -7.45 29.73 31.01
CA GLU A 135 -7.95 29.06 32.22
C GLU A 135 -7.88 27.53 32.14
N LYS A 136 -8.06 26.97 30.92
CA LYS A 136 -8.07 25.52 30.66
C LYS A 136 -6.70 24.98 30.28
N ALA A 137 -5.78 25.84 29.89
CA ALA A 137 -4.40 25.45 29.61
C ALA A 137 -3.68 25.22 30.94
N ARG A 138 -3.51 23.97 31.36
CA ARG A 138 -2.77 23.56 32.54
C ARG A 138 -1.34 24.12 32.61
N ASN A 139 -0.89 24.79 31.58
CA ASN A 139 0.44 25.30 31.41
C ASN A 139 0.48 26.52 30.50
N ARG A 140 0.74 27.71 30.99
CA ARG A 140 1.63 28.64 30.30
C ARG A 140 1.06 29.85 29.56
N ALA A 141 -0.08 29.82 28.91
CA ALA A 141 -0.57 31.03 28.25
C ALA A 141 -1.45 31.82 29.19
N GLY A 142 -1.00 32.97 29.65
CA GLY A 142 -1.84 33.91 30.42
C GLY A 142 -2.96 34.54 29.60
N ILE A 143 -3.02 34.28 28.31
CA ILE A 143 -3.96 34.85 27.35
C ILE A 143 -4.50 33.76 26.44
N ASP A 144 -5.79 33.82 26.11
CA ASP A 144 -6.42 32.93 25.12
C ASP A 144 -5.75 33.08 23.77
N ARG A 145 -5.62 31.97 23.05
CA ARG A 145 -4.99 31.98 21.73
C ARG A 145 -5.77 31.17 20.70
N MET A 146 -5.67 31.54 19.45
CA MET A 146 -6.03 30.68 18.35
C MET A 146 -4.85 29.77 18.04
N VAL A 147 -5.04 28.46 18.23
CA VAL A 147 -3.93 27.53 18.05
C VAL A 147 -3.53 27.41 16.58
N PRO A 148 -2.24 27.41 16.25
CA PRO A 148 -1.76 27.37 14.88
C PRO A 148 -1.86 25.98 14.22
N MET A 149 -2.07 24.92 14.99
CA MET A 149 -2.00 23.55 14.52
C MET A 149 -2.87 23.28 13.29
N LEU A 150 -4.09 23.84 13.28
CA LEU A 150 -5.01 23.78 12.14
C LEU A 150 -5.92 25.01 12.20
N CYS A 151 -5.63 26.03 11.36
CA CYS A 151 -6.32 27.31 11.38
C CYS A 151 -6.37 27.93 9.99
N TYR A 152 -7.57 28.21 9.47
CA TYR A 152 -7.71 29.01 8.27
C TYR A 152 -7.54 30.50 8.61
N ILE A 153 -6.72 31.19 7.81
CA ILE A 153 -6.43 32.61 7.93
C ILE A 153 -6.83 33.30 6.62
N ASN A 154 -7.79 34.22 6.73
CA ASN A 154 -8.22 35.05 5.61
C ASN A 154 -7.41 36.34 5.59
N VAL A 155 -6.32 36.35 4.86
CA VAL A 155 -5.40 37.49 4.81
C VAL A 155 -6.04 38.78 4.32
N PRO A 156 -6.85 38.80 3.23
CA PRO A 156 -7.54 40.02 2.79
C PRO A 156 -8.40 40.61 3.90
N LYS A 157 -9.21 39.78 4.55
CA LYS A 157 -10.12 40.26 5.60
C LYS A 157 -9.39 40.74 6.84
N CYS A 158 -8.30 40.09 7.20
CA CYS A 158 -7.43 40.55 8.29
C CYS A 158 -6.80 41.92 7.98
N ARG A 159 -6.32 42.13 6.74
CA ARG A 159 -5.77 43.41 6.30
C ARG A 159 -6.81 44.53 6.31
N GLU A 160 -8.03 44.27 5.85
CA GLU A 160 -9.16 45.21 5.95
C GLU A 160 -9.41 45.66 7.40
N CYS A 161 -9.29 44.73 8.35
CA CYS A 161 -9.49 45.00 9.77
C CYS A 161 -8.23 45.58 10.46
N GLY A 162 -7.09 45.71 9.76
CA GLY A 162 -5.81 46.14 10.34
C GLY A 162 -5.27 45.16 11.38
N ILE A 163 -5.48 43.86 11.17
CA ILE A 163 -5.01 42.78 12.03
C ILE A 163 -3.75 42.16 11.41
N GLU A 164 -2.78 41.85 12.24
CA GLU A 164 -1.58 41.09 11.91
C GLU A 164 -1.52 39.82 12.75
N TYR A 165 -0.86 38.79 12.22
CA TYR A 165 -0.68 37.54 12.97
C TYR A 165 0.36 37.72 14.09
N PHE A 166 1.41 38.46 13.78
CA PHE A 166 2.50 38.75 14.68
C PHE A 166 2.56 40.22 15.06
N ASP A 167 2.29 40.54 16.33
CA ASP A 167 2.51 41.85 16.90
C ASP A 167 3.73 41.84 17.80
N PRO A 168 4.84 42.42 17.36
CA PRO A 168 6.08 42.40 18.14
C PRO A 168 5.98 43.17 19.46
N LYS A 169 5.04 44.06 19.63
CA LYS A 169 4.86 44.82 20.88
C LYS A 169 4.14 44.00 21.96
N ARG A 170 3.24 43.10 21.57
CA ARG A 170 2.45 42.25 22.44
C ARG A 170 2.98 40.83 22.59
N SER A 171 3.55 40.30 21.54
CA SER A 171 4.02 38.89 21.48
C SER A 171 5.22 38.66 22.39
N TRP A 172 5.05 38.97 23.71
CA TRP A 172 6.21 39.01 24.58
C TRP A 172 6.01 38.62 26.01
N MET A 173 6.96 37.87 26.50
CA MET A 173 7.17 37.71 27.92
C MET A 173 8.31 38.56 28.43
N LEU A 174 8.02 39.48 29.33
CA LEU A 174 9.05 40.15 30.15
C LEU A 174 9.50 39.15 31.20
N HIS A 175 10.78 38.75 31.14
CA HIS A 175 11.44 38.11 32.25
C HIS A 175 12.01 39.20 33.16
N SER A 176 11.41 39.40 34.29
CA SER A 176 12.01 40.22 35.34
C SER A 176 12.59 39.30 36.42
N GLY A 177 13.91 39.40 36.68
CA GLY A 177 14.57 38.72 37.78
C GLY A 177 14.50 37.17 37.77
N GLY A 178 14.43 36.55 36.60
CA GLY A 178 14.37 35.08 36.47
C GLY A 178 13.01 34.46 36.72
N VAL A 179 12.00 35.24 37.03
CA VAL A 179 10.59 34.79 37.16
C VAL A 179 9.79 35.22 35.95
N THR A 180 9.23 34.26 35.27
CA THR A 180 8.36 34.49 34.13
C THR A 180 7.00 34.99 34.61
N ASP A 181 6.59 36.20 34.25
CA ASP A 181 5.19 36.61 34.44
C ASP A 181 4.32 35.96 33.40
N ARG A 182 3.77 34.79 33.75
CA ARG A 182 2.94 33.99 32.89
C ARG A 182 1.60 34.64 32.53
N ARG A 183 1.20 35.66 33.21
CA ARG A 183 -0.08 36.35 32.99
C ARG A 183 -0.06 37.22 31.75
N ASN A 184 1.11 37.63 31.28
CA ASN A 184 1.30 38.52 30.14
C ASN A 184 1.99 37.84 28.96
N TRP A 185 1.96 36.50 28.92
CA TRP A 185 2.59 35.75 27.81
C TRP A 185 1.65 35.60 26.64
N TYR A 186 2.04 36.19 25.52
CA TYR A 186 1.41 36.00 24.22
C TYR A 186 2.14 34.89 23.46
N ASP A 187 1.59 33.69 23.48
CA ASP A 187 2.05 32.57 22.65
C ASP A 187 1.52 32.71 21.21
N THR A 188 1.95 31.85 20.31
CA THR A 188 1.54 31.83 18.89
C THR A 188 0.02 31.93 18.75
N GLY A 189 -0.46 32.97 18.06
CA GLY A 189 -1.87 33.22 17.79
C GLY A 189 -2.63 33.95 18.91
N ALA A 190 -1.96 34.39 20.00
CA ALA A 190 -2.63 35.10 21.10
C ALA A 190 -2.99 36.54 20.74
N SER A 191 -2.04 37.35 20.25
CA SER A 191 -2.31 38.73 19.80
C SER A 191 -3.31 38.78 18.67
N PHE A 192 -3.22 37.83 17.74
CA PHE A 192 -4.15 37.64 16.64
C PHE A 192 -5.60 37.40 17.13
N LEU A 193 -5.76 36.48 18.08
CA LEU A 193 -7.07 36.20 18.67
C LEU A 193 -7.62 37.39 19.47
N GLU A 194 -6.78 38.10 20.21
CA GLU A 194 -7.18 39.28 20.98
C GLU A 194 -7.77 40.36 20.07
N ASP A 195 -7.14 40.67 18.93
CA ASP A 195 -7.65 41.61 17.94
C ASP A 195 -9.00 41.15 17.34
N ILE A 196 -9.16 39.83 17.11
CA ILE A 196 -10.43 39.27 16.63
C ILE A 196 -11.52 39.38 17.71
N LYS A 197 -11.20 39.07 18.97
CA LYS A 197 -12.14 39.12 20.09
C LYS A 197 -12.58 40.55 20.43
N SER A 198 -11.68 41.50 20.28
CA SER A 198 -12.01 42.93 20.47
C SER A 198 -12.86 43.52 19.32
N HIS A 199 -13.17 42.71 18.32
CA HIS A 199 -13.86 43.13 17.10
C HIS A 199 -13.22 44.35 16.40
N LYS A 200 -11.88 44.41 16.42
CA LYS A 200 -11.09 45.47 15.80
C LYS A 200 -11.54 45.67 14.35
N ASN A 201 -12.08 46.86 14.04
CA ASN A 201 -12.61 47.21 12.73
C ASN A 201 -13.60 46.18 12.15
N GLY A 202 -14.43 45.56 12.99
CA GLY A 202 -15.44 44.58 12.55
C GLY A 202 -14.91 43.15 12.37
N ALA A 203 -13.70 42.88 12.83
CA ALA A 203 -13.10 41.55 12.78
C ALA A 203 -13.96 40.49 13.48
N ARG A 204 -14.05 39.31 12.85
CA ARG A 204 -14.77 38.15 13.38
C ARG A 204 -13.98 36.87 13.14
N GLY A 205 -14.02 35.95 14.10
CA GLY A 205 -13.47 34.62 13.97
C GLY A 205 -14.51 33.54 14.22
N LEU A 206 -14.35 32.39 13.61
CA LEU A 206 -15.18 31.22 13.86
C LEU A 206 -14.40 30.21 14.70
N ARG A 207 -14.88 29.97 15.90
CA ARG A 207 -14.32 28.95 16.79
C ARG A 207 -14.87 27.58 16.41
N ILE A 208 -13.97 26.62 16.21
CA ILE A 208 -14.30 25.21 15.97
C ILE A 208 -13.49 24.31 16.91
N ASP A 209 -13.94 23.05 17.07
CA ASP A 209 -13.15 22.01 17.71
C ASP A 209 -12.39 21.23 16.65
N ILE A 210 -11.05 21.31 16.66
CA ILE A 210 -10.19 20.64 15.67
C ILE A 210 -9.83 19.20 16.08
N ARG A 211 -10.05 18.79 17.33
CA ARG A 211 -9.67 17.45 17.83
C ARG A 211 -10.32 16.29 17.05
N PRO A 212 -11.59 16.37 16.61
CA PRO A 212 -12.19 15.35 15.76
C PRO A 212 -11.66 15.35 14.33
N LEU A 213 -10.91 16.37 13.91
CA LEU A 213 -10.44 16.56 12.54
C LEU A 213 -9.03 16.03 12.31
N MET A 214 -8.25 15.87 13.36
CA MET A 214 -6.82 15.53 13.26
C MET A 214 -6.32 14.67 14.42
N GLU A 215 -5.17 14.01 14.20
CA GLU A 215 -4.26 13.53 15.24
C GLU A 215 -3.01 14.41 15.27
N HIS A 216 -2.42 14.58 16.47
CA HIS A 216 -1.27 15.44 16.67
C HIS A 216 -0.17 14.69 17.39
N TYR A 217 1.04 14.66 16.83
CA TYR A 217 2.20 13.96 17.40
C TYR A 217 2.65 14.55 18.74
N GLN A 218 2.31 15.78 19.03
CA GLN A 218 2.68 16.54 20.24
C GLN A 218 4.20 16.58 20.48
N ARG A 219 4.81 17.74 20.25
CA ARG A 219 6.23 18.03 20.46
C ARG A 219 7.19 17.70 19.30
N GLY A 220 6.69 17.48 18.07
CA GLY A 220 7.51 17.16 16.90
C GLY A 220 8.67 18.14 16.66
N SER A 221 8.47 19.43 16.89
CA SER A 221 9.47 20.48 16.64
C SER A 221 10.30 20.88 17.88
N TRP A 222 10.00 20.36 19.06
CA TRP A 222 10.51 20.90 20.34
C TRP A 222 11.61 20.08 21.00
N GLN A 223 11.76 18.81 20.70
CA GLN A 223 12.73 17.93 21.34
C GLN A 223 13.70 17.37 20.31
N LYS A 224 14.85 16.90 20.76
CA LYS A 224 15.70 15.97 20.02
C LYS A 224 14.88 14.69 19.76
N ASN A 225 14.01 14.78 18.78
CA ASN A 225 13.13 13.68 18.42
C ASN A 225 13.96 12.65 17.70
N ASP A 226 14.00 11.47 18.24
CA ASP A 226 14.53 10.32 17.53
C ASP A 226 13.60 10.07 16.31
N VAL A 227 14.18 10.05 15.13
CA VAL A 227 13.48 9.70 13.87
C VAL A 227 12.69 8.40 14.02
N LYS A 228 13.19 7.48 14.84
CA LYS A 228 12.51 6.21 15.16
C LYS A 228 11.15 6.43 15.82
N ASP A 229 11.03 7.44 16.68
CA ASP A 229 9.76 7.74 17.33
C ASP A 229 8.75 8.33 16.34
N HIS A 230 9.20 9.20 15.41
CA HIS A 230 8.36 9.69 14.32
C HIS A 230 7.84 8.54 13.47
N LEU A 231 8.73 7.67 13.01
CA LEU A 231 8.36 6.53 12.17
C LEU A 231 7.43 5.55 12.89
N LYS A 232 7.66 5.31 14.18
CA LYS A 232 6.80 4.47 15.01
C LYS A 232 5.39 5.05 15.12
N TRP A 233 5.28 6.34 15.39
CA TRP A 233 3.98 7.02 15.47
C TRP A 233 3.27 7.03 14.12
N LEU A 234 3.99 7.31 13.03
CA LEU A 234 3.46 7.27 11.68
C LEU A 234 2.95 5.87 11.30
N GLU A 235 3.65 4.83 11.69
CA GLU A 235 3.19 3.46 11.45
C GLU A 235 1.93 3.12 12.24
N GLN A 236 1.81 3.60 13.49
CA GLN A 236 0.59 3.44 14.29
C GLN A 236 -0.63 4.16 13.70
N HIS A 237 -0.41 5.23 12.92
CA HIS A 237 -1.46 6.04 12.31
C HIS A 237 -1.44 5.98 10.77
N ARG A 238 -0.89 4.90 10.19
CA ARG A 238 -0.73 4.75 8.73
C ARG A 238 -2.04 4.90 7.97
N ASN A 239 -3.16 4.49 8.57
CA ASN A 239 -4.49 4.63 8.01
C ASN A 239 -4.92 6.09 7.77
N LEU A 240 -4.29 7.06 8.40
CA LEU A 240 -4.62 8.48 8.22
C LEU A 240 -3.89 9.13 7.04
N TRP A 241 -2.72 8.66 6.67
CA TRP A 241 -1.87 9.34 5.69
C TRP A 241 -1.44 8.48 4.49
N ARG A 242 -1.29 7.16 4.65
CA ARG A 242 -0.95 6.33 3.49
C ARG A 242 -2.06 6.37 2.45
N MET A 243 -1.67 6.72 1.23
CA MET A 243 -2.55 6.71 0.07
C MET A 243 -2.77 5.27 -0.39
N THR A 244 -4.02 4.88 -0.60
CA THR A 244 -4.29 3.55 -1.15
C THR A 244 -3.83 3.47 -2.61
N PRO A 245 -3.50 2.28 -3.14
CA PRO A 245 -3.15 2.11 -4.54
C PRO A 245 -4.19 2.68 -5.50
N LYS A 246 -5.48 2.50 -5.19
CA LYS A 246 -6.60 3.09 -5.96
C LYS A 246 -6.50 4.62 -6.06
N MET A 247 -6.19 5.30 -4.95
CA MET A 247 -6.03 6.76 -4.93
C MET A 247 -4.80 7.24 -5.72
N GLN A 248 -3.78 6.39 -5.81
CA GLN A 248 -2.56 6.66 -6.58
C GLN A 248 -2.68 6.26 -8.06
N GLY A 249 -3.79 5.66 -8.47
CA GLY A 249 -3.97 5.15 -9.82
C GLY A 249 -3.11 3.92 -10.14
N ILE A 250 -2.59 3.24 -9.12
CA ILE A 250 -1.81 2.01 -9.28
C ILE A 250 -2.73 0.89 -9.73
N LYS A 251 -2.34 0.19 -10.79
CA LYS A 251 -3.03 -0.97 -11.35
C LYS A 251 -2.23 -2.26 -11.16
N ASP A 252 -0.96 -2.16 -10.80
CA ASP A 252 -0.05 -3.29 -10.67
C ASP A 252 -0.60 -4.32 -9.66
N VAL A 253 -0.42 -5.59 -9.99
CA VAL A 253 -0.87 -6.74 -9.20
C VAL A 253 0.35 -7.55 -8.79
N ALA A 254 0.36 -8.01 -7.54
CA ALA A 254 1.37 -8.95 -7.05
C ALA A 254 0.75 -10.31 -6.72
N ILE A 255 1.60 -11.33 -6.67
CA ILE A 255 1.28 -12.68 -6.21
C ILE A 255 2.14 -13.01 -5.01
N CYS A 256 1.56 -13.66 -4.02
CA CYS A 256 2.25 -14.21 -2.87
C CYS A 256 2.07 -15.73 -2.85
N ALA A 257 3.17 -16.46 -2.74
CA ALA A 257 3.17 -17.90 -2.63
C ALA A 257 4.14 -18.35 -1.54
N ILE A 258 3.81 -19.46 -0.88
CA ILE A 258 4.71 -20.17 0.03
C ILE A 258 4.86 -21.60 -0.45
N GLY A 259 6.08 -22.12 -0.46
CA GLY A 259 6.34 -23.48 -0.91
C GLY A 259 7.42 -24.19 -0.13
N ARG A 260 7.32 -25.52 -0.13
CA ARG A 260 8.31 -26.44 0.36
C ARG A 260 8.33 -27.66 -0.54
N GLN A 261 9.51 -28.04 -1.04
CA GLN A 261 9.66 -29.13 -1.99
C GLN A 261 8.79 -28.95 -3.26
N GLU A 262 8.77 -27.74 -3.80
CA GLU A 262 7.98 -27.35 -4.99
C GLU A 262 8.87 -26.93 -6.16
N ASN A 263 10.18 -27.24 -6.14
CA ASN A 263 11.13 -26.83 -7.18
C ASN A 263 10.69 -27.24 -8.60
N ARG A 264 10.06 -28.41 -8.72
CA ARG A 264 9.55 -28.95 -9.99
C ARG A 264 8.51 -28.04 -10.66
N TYR A 265 7.73 -27.28 -9.87
CA TYR A 265 6.59 -26.49 -10.35
C TYR A 265 6.84 -24.99 -10.28
N ALA A 266 7.87 -24.58 -9.55
CA ALA A 266 8.10 -23.18 -9.22
C ALA A 266 8.33 -22.30 -10.46
N ARG A 267 9.04 -22.79 -11.48
CA ARG A 267 9.29 -22.04 -12.71
C ARG A 267 7.99 -21.84 -13.52
N GLU A 268 7.22 -22.91 -13.71
CA GLU A 268 5.91 -22.85 -14.39
C GLU A 268 4.97 -21.86 -13.70
N PHE A 269 4.90 -21.89 -12.36
CA PHE A 269 4.10 -20.95 -11.58
C PHE A 269 4.53 -19.49 -11.83
N VAL A 270 5.82 -19.20 -11.74
CA VAL A 270 6.35 -17.84 -11.94
C VAL A 270 6.09 -17.35 -13.35
N GLU A 271 6.38 -18.17 -14.36
CA GLU A 271 6.16 -17.82 -15.77
C GLU A 271 4.68 -17.60 -16.08
N HIS A 272 3.81 -18.46 -15.54
CA HIS A 272 2.37 -18.35 -15.70
C HIS A 272 1.83 -17.00 -15.18
N TYR A 273 2.11 -16.67 -13.92
CA TYR A 273 1.59 -15.44 -13.33
C TYR A 273 2.25 -14.18 -13.92
N HIS A 274 3.52 -14.25 -14.26
CA HIS A 274 4.18 -13.16 -14.98
C HIS A 274 3.56 -12.94 -16.37
N LYS A 275 3.29 -14.01 -17.12
CA LYS A 275 2.60 -13.96 -18.42
C LYS A 275 1.18 -13.39 -18.30
N LEU A 276 0.47 -13.68 -17.22
CA LEU A 276 -0.82 -13.08 -16.92
C LEU A 276 -0.72 -11.57 -16.59
N GLY A 277 0.48 -11.03 -16.34
CA GLY A 277 0.69 -9.61 -16.06
C GLY A 277 0.90 -9.28 -14.58
N ALA A 278 1.19 -10.28 -13.73
CA ALA A 278 1.64 -10.01 -12.37
C ALA A 278 2.98 -9.26 -12.41
N LYS A 279 3.04 -8.13 -11.72
CA LYS A 279 4.22 -7.27 -11.67
C LYS A 279 5.35 -7.84 -10.82
N LYS A 280 4.97 -8.53 -9.73
CA LYS A 280 5.88 -9.07 -8.74
C LYS A 280 5.31 -10.35 -8.14
N ILE A 281 6.20 -11.29 -7.84
CA ILE A 281 5.85 -12.55 -7.17
C ILE A 281 6.72 -12.65 -5.91
N PHE A 282 6.09 -12.64 -4.74
CA PHE A 282 6.72 -12.83 -3.44
C PHE A 282 6.69 -14.30 -3.10
N VAL A 283 7.85 -14.93 -3.03
CA VAL A 283 8.02 -16.36 -2.77
C VAL A 283 8.60 -16.55 -1.38
N TYR A 284 7.86 -17.21 -0.52
CA TYR A 284 8.29 -17.61 0.81
C TYR A 284 8.85 -19.03 0.73
N ASP A 285 10.18 -19.14 0.79
CA ASP A 285 10.92 -20.40 0.65
C ASP A 285 10.99 -21.10 2.01
N ASN A 286 10.04 -22.03 2.26
CA ASN A 286 9.85 -22.68 3.55
C ASN A 286 10.45 -24.08 3.56
N TYR A 287 11.76 -24.19 3.44
CA TYR A 287 12.51 -25.44 3.44
C TYR A 287 13.08 -25.77 4.83
N TYR A 288 13.44 -27.03 5.04
CA TYR A 288 14.26 -27.45 6.19
C TYR A 288 15.71 -27.68 5.75
N THR A 289 16.64 -27.59 6.70
CA THR A 289 18.07 -27.83 6.45
C THR A 289 18.29 -29.16 5.73
N GLY A 290 18.93 -29.12 4.57
CA GLY A 290 19.19 -30.28 3.71
C GLY A 290 18.10 -30.61 2.69
N GLU A 291 17.01 -29.85 2.63
CA GLU A 291 16.02 -29.94 1.57
C GLU A 291 16.37 -29.02 0.37
N GLU A 292 15.69 -29.23 -0.76
CA GLU A 292 15.77 -28.36 -1.93
C GLU A 292 15.24 -26.97 -1.60
N ARG A 293 15.76 -25.96 -2.29
CA ARG A 293 15.41 -24.55 -2.08
C ARG A 293 14.80 -23.97 -3.34
N LEU A 294 13.70 -23.25 -3.22
CA LEU A 294 13.08 -22.52 -4.33
C LEU A 294 14.06 -21.48 -4.93
N GLN A 295 14.93 -20.91 -4.10
CA GLN A 295 15.98 -20.02 -4.55
C GLN A 295 16.87 -20.62 -5.65
N ASP A 296 17.16 -21.93 -5.59
CA ASP A 296 18.08 -22.58 -6.54
C ASP A 296 17.53 -22.60 -7.96
N VAL A 297 16.21 -22.69 -8.11
CA VAL A 297 15.53 -22.75 -9.41
C VAL A 297 14.94 -21.41 -9.88
N LEU A 298 14.92 -20.37 -9.02
CA LEU A 298 14.29 -19.07 -9.33
C LEU A 298 15.26 -17.89 -9.43
N GLN A 299 16.58 -18.11 -9.33
CA GLN A 299 17.61 -17.06 -9.33
C GLN A 299 17.57 -16.13 -10.53
N ASP A 300 17.29 -16.65 -11.70
CA ASP A 300 17.19 -15.86 -12.93
C ASP A 300 15.98 -14.90 -12.90
N TYR A 301 14.87 -15.30 -12.29
CA TYR A 301 13.69 -14.43 -12.12
C TYR A 301 13.90 -13.40 -11.01
N VAL A 302 14.68 -13.73 -9.97
CA VAL A 302 15.11 -12.74 -8.97
C VAL A 302 15.96 -11.65 -9.62
N LYS A 303 16.94 -12.03 -10.46
CA LYS A 303 17.78 -11.08 -11.21
C LYS A 303 16.98 -10.21 -12.19
N LYS A 304 15.92 -10.75 -12.79
CA LYS A 304 14.98 -10.00 -13.65
C LYS A 304 14.05 -9.07 -12.85
N GLY A 305 14.03 -9.17 -11.52
CA GLY A 305 13.14 -8.39 -10.66
C GLY A 305 11.69 -8.88 -10.60
N TRP A 306 11.38 -10.04 -11.22
CA TRP A 306 10.03 -10.63 -11.21
C TRP A 306 9.70 -11.26 -9.88
N VAL A 307 10.68 -11.88 -9.25
CA VAL A 307 10.55 -12.64 -8.00
C VAL A 307 11.31 -11.93 -6.88
N GLU A 308 10.77 -12.03 -5.68
CA GLU A 308 11.47 -11.73 -4.43
C GLU A 308 11.32 -12.95 -3.51
N ILE A 309 12.45 -13.45 -2.99
CA ILE A 309 12.45 -14.64 -2.15
C ILE A 309 12.68 -14.24 -0.70
N ILE A 310 11.82 -14.74 0.17
CA ILE A 310 11.88 -14.59 1.62
C ILE A 310 12.23 -15.94 2.22
N ASP A 311 13.40 -16.03 2.84
CA ASP A 311 13.92 -17.25 3.45
C ASP A 311 13.19 -17.58 4.76
N LEU A 312 12.64 -18.78 4.84
CA LEU A 312 11.95 -19.32 6.02
C LEU A 312 12.54 -20.67 6.46
N CYS A 313 13.85 -20.85 6.33
CA CYS A 313 14.54 -22.07 6.75
C CYS A 313 14.15 -22.50 8.15
N ASP A 314 13.82 -23.79 8.32
CA ASP A 314 13.50 -24.44 9.60
C ASP A 314 12.33 -23.82 10.38
N ARG A 315 11.40 -23.12 9.71
CA ARG A 315 10.24 -22.51 10.34
C ARG A 315 8.95 -23.31 10.05
N PRO A 316 8.33 -23.93 11.04
CA PRO A 316 7.04 -24.61 10.85
C PRO A 316 5.87 -23.61 10.80
N ASP A 317 4.75 -24.04 10.21
CA ASP A 317 3.44 -23.36 10.24
C ASP A 317 3.45 -21.89 9.79
N MET A 318 4.17 -21.62 8.70
CA MET A 318 4.41 -20.25 8.25
C MET A 318 3.38 -19.73 7.24
N GLN A 319 2.43 -20.52 6.72
CA GLN A 319 1.56 -20.08 5.63
C GLN A 319 0.80 -18.78 5.95
N CYS A 320 0.00 -18.77 7.02
CA CYS A 320 -0.75 -17.57 7.40
C CYS A 320 0.15 -16.41 7.77
N ARG A 321 1.25 -16.69 8.47
CA ARG A 321 2.24 -15.66 8.85
C ARG A 321 2.93 -15.04 7.64
N SER A 322 3.20 -15.82 6.61
CA SER A 322 3.79 -15.35 5.35
C SER A 322 2.82 -14.46 4.60
N TYR A 323 1.56 -14.84 4.52
CA TYR A 323 0.52 -14.05 3.88
C TYR A 323 0.26 -12.74 4.63
N ASP A 324 0.18 -12.78 5.97
CA ASP A 324 0.11 -11.58 6.82
C ASP A 324 1.31 -10.65 6.59
N HIS A 325 2.52 -11.21 6.56
CA HIS A 325 3.74 -10.45 6.34
C HIS A 325 3.73 -9.81 4.96
N CYS A 326 3.43 -10.57 3.90
CA CYS A 326 3.38 -10.08 2.54
C CYS A 326 2.38 -8.91 2.41
N TYR A 327 1.15 -9.08 2.89
CA TYR A 327 0.16 -8.02 2.80
C TYR A 327 0.53 -6.79 3.64
N ARG A 328 1.03 -6.98 4.84
CA ARG A 328 1.47 -5.86 5.70
C ARG A 328 2.59 -5.05 5.07
N MET A 329 3.55 -5.72 4.41
CA MET A 329 4.69 -5.05 3.77
C MET A 329 4.29 -4.37 2.46
N HIS A 330 3.50 -5.03 1.63
CA HIS A 330 3.28 -4.66 0.24
C HIS A 330 1.84 -4.27 -0.11
N GLY A 331 0.88 -4.40 0.82
CA GLY A 331 -0.53 -4.11 0.57
C GLY A 331 -0.84 -2.69 0.11
N TYR A 332 0.05 -1.74 0.36
CA TYR A 332 -0.08 -0.35 -0.11
C TYR A 332 0.70 -0.04 -1.40
N GLU A 333 1.36 -1.04 -1.99
CA GLU A 333 2.17 -0.89 -3.21
C GLU A 333 1.45 -1.40 -4.46
N TYR A 334 0.50 -2.33 -4.31
CA TYR A 334 -0.21 -2.99 -5.40
C TYR A 334 -1.71 -2.79 -5.31
N ALA A 335 -2.40 -2.74 -6.47
CA ALA A 335 -3.86 -2.65 -6.52
C ALA A 335 -4.53 -3.88 -5.90
N TRP A 336 -3.93 -5.04 -6.12
CA TRP A 336 -4.35 -6.33 -5.60
C TRP A 336 -3.15 -7.22 -5.32
N ILE A 337 -3.25 -8.07 -4.29
CA ILE A 337 -2.31 -9.16 -4.05
C ILE A 337 -3.08 -10.47 -4.05
N GLY A 338 -2.66 -11.41 -4.91
CA GLY A 338 -3.19 -12.77 -4.99
C GLY A 338 -2.39 -13.72 -4.10
N PHE A 339 -3.07 -14.68 -3.47
CA PHE A 339 -2.46 -15.65 -2.55
C PHE A 339 -2.76 -17.06 -3.05
N PHE A 340 -1.72 -17.73 -3.58
CA PHE A 340 -1.85 -19.02 -4.27
C PHE A 340 -0.74 -19.97 -3.86
N ASP A 341 -1.02 -21.29 -4.00
CA ASP A 341 -0.02 -22.33 -3.84
C ASP A 341 0.64 -22.64 -5.21
N PHE A 342 1.82 -23.26 -5.22
CA PHE A 342 2.58 -23.50 -6.46
C PHE A 342 1.90 -24.46 -7.45
N ASP A 343 0.90 -25.18 -7.00
CA ASP A 343 0.09 -26.08 -7.82
C ASP A 343 -1.29 -25.49 -8.19
N GLU A 344 -1.41 -24.15 -8.16
CA GLU A 344 -2.63 -23.40 -8.46
C GLU A 344 -2.37 -22.38 -9.57
N LEU A 345 -2.95 -22.59 -10.73
CA LEU A 345 -2.79 -21.71 -11.90
C LEU A 345 -4.12 -21.04 -12.25
N LEU A 346 -4.17 -19.71 -12.11
CA LEU A 346 -5.36 -18.91 -12.44
C LEU A 346 -5.65 -18.95 -13.93
N ARG A 347 -6.93 -19.11 -14.29
CA ARG A 347 -7.45 -19.00 -15.65
C ARG A 347 -8.42 -17.83 -15.74
N ILE A 348 -8.24 -17.00 -16.76
CA ILE A 348 -9.10 -15.87 -17.09
C ILE A 348 -9.71 -16.17 -18.45
N LYS A 349 -11.04 -16.37 -18.50
CA LYS A 349 -11.74 -16.83 -19.70
C LYS A 349 -11.65 -15.85 -20.88
N SER A 350 -11.64 -14.55 -20.59
CA SER A 350 -11.54 -13.51 -21.61
C SER A 350 -10.16 -13.45 -22.29
N GLY A 351 -9.12 -13.98 -21.65
CA GLY A 351 -7.73 -13.84 -22.09
C GLY A 351 -7.13 -12.46 -21.80
N GLU A 352 -7.83 -11.60 -21.07
CA GLU A 352 -7.29 -10.31 -20.61
C GLU A 352 -6.11 -10.49 -19.67
N SER A 353 -5.30 -9.44 -19.55
CA SER A 353 -4.27 -9.40 -18.52
C SER A 353 -4.88 -9.39 -17.11
N LEU A 354 -4.17 -9.94 -16.15
CA LEU A 354 -4.62 -9.95 -14.76
C LEU A 354 -4.93 -8.55 -14.19
N PRO A 355 -4.10 -7.50 -14.41
CA PRO A 355 -4.45 -6.15 -14.00
C PRO A 355 -5.74 -5.61 -14.63
N ASP A 356 -5.98 -5.90 -15.91
CA ASP A 356 -7.19 -5.43 -16.61
C ASP A 356 -8.43 -6.18 -16.11
N ALA A 357 -8.35 -7.50 -15.98
CA ALA A 357 -9.45 -8.32 -15.43
C ALA A 357 -9.82 -7.87 -14.00
N LEU A 358 -8.84 -7.59 -13.14
CA LEU A 358 -9.09 -7.11 -11.78
C LEU A 358 -9.58 -5.66 -11.72
N ALA A 359 -9.32 -4.84 -12.74
CA ALA A 359 -9.81 -3.46 -12.82
C ALA A 359 -11.35 -3.38 -12.97
N HIS A 360 -12.01 -4.45 -13.42
CA HIS A 360 -13.46 -4.53 -13.49
C HIS A 360 -14.13 -4.55 -12.10
N TYR A 361 -13.44 -5.05 -11.09
CA TYR A 361 -13.96 -5.13 -9.71
C TYR A 361 -13.73 -3.80 -8.97
N LYS A 362 -14.61 -2.83 -9.17
CA LYS A 362 -14.55 -1.50 -8.50
C LYS A 362 -14.91 -1.58 -7.02
N GLU A 363 -15.80 -2.47 -6.69
CA GLU A 363 -16.28 -2.79 -5.34
C GLU A 363 -15.65 -4.10 -4.85
N GLY A 364 -15.73 -4.34 -3.55
CA GLY A 364 -15.18 -5.53 -2.92
C GLY A 364 -13.75 -5.34 -2.41
N ASP A 365 -13.50 -5.89 -1.23
CA ASP A 365 -12.19 -5.89 -0.56
C ASP A 365 -11.41 -7.16 -0.90
N GLN A 366 -12.12 -8.23 -1.21
CA GLN A 366 -11.59 -9.55 -1.50
C GLN A 366 -12.35 -10.19 -2.65
N LEU A 367 -11.63 -10.75 -3.62
CA LEU A 367 -12.17 -11.54 -4.71
C LEU A 367 -11.87 -13.03 -4.42
N LEU A 368 -12.91 -13.83 -4.25
CA LEU A 368 -12.82 -15.27 -3.96
C LEU A 368 -12.96 -16.06 -5.26
N ILE A 369 -11.97 -16.88 -5.58
CA ILE A 369 -11.89 -17.63 -6.82
C ILE A 369 -11.88 -19.12 -6.52
N ASN A 370 -12.86 -19.85 -7.07
CA ASN A 370 -13.01 -21.28 -6.86
C ASN A 370 -11.91 -22.10 -7.51
N TRP A 371 -11.55 -23.20 -6.87
CA TRP A 371 -10.78 -24.25 -7.48
C TRP A 371 -11.56 -24.96 -8.60
N ARG A 372 -10.82 -25.43 -9.57
CA ARG A 372 -11.19 -26.44 -10.53
C ARG A 372 -10.14 -27.53 -10.42
N ILE A 373 -10.47 -28.59 -9.65
CA ILE A 373 -9.55 -29.69 -9.41
C ILE A 373 -9.28 -30.44 -10.71
N MET A 374 -8.01 -30.59 -11.04
CA MET A 374 -7.56 -31.32 -12.23
C MET A 374 -7.24 -32.76 -11.88
N THR A 375 -7.60 -33.68 -12.79
CA THR A 375 -7.27 -35.12 -12.67
C THR A 375 -5.81 -35.37 -13.11
N ASP A 376 -5.34 -36.58 -12.90
CA ASP A 376 -4.03 -37.02 -13.37
C ASP A 376 -4.00 -37.38 -14.87
N ASN A 377 -5.10 -37.23 -15.60
CA ASN A 377 -5.26 -37.61 -17.02
C ASN A 377 -4.79 -39.04 -17.33
N GLY A 378 -4.95 -39.97 -16.36
CA GLY A 378 -4.49 -41.34 -16.48
C GLY A 378 -2.99 -41.54 -16.27
N LEU A 379 -2.23 -40.48 -16.04
CA LEU A 379 -0.78 -40.57 -15.81
C LEU A 379 -0.47 -41.15 -14.41
N THR A 380 0.46 -42.09 -14.38
CA THR A 380 0.90 -42.75 -13.16
C THR A 380 2.22 -42.19 -12.63
N PHE A 381 3.11 -41.84 -13.54
CA PHE A 381 4.49 -41.41 -13.26
C PHE A 381 4.70 -39.94 -13.62
N TYR A 382 5.62 -39.29 -12.90
CA TYR A 382 6.07 -37.94 -13.21
C TYR A 382 6.78 -37.89 -14.57
N ASP A 383 6.53 -36.85 -15.33
CA ASP A 383 7.38 -36.42 -16.45
C ASP A 383 7.66 -34.91 -16.36
N GLU A 384 8.65 -34.43 -17.12
CA GLU A 384 9.15 -33.06 -17.01
C GLU A 384 8.28 -31.99 -17.67
N ARG A 385 7.21 -32.38 -18.37
CA ARG A 385 6.30 -31.41 -18.98
C ARG A 385 5.61 -30.57 -17.93
N PRO A 386 5.25 -29.32 -18.25
CA PRO A 386 4.46 -28.46 -17.35
C PRO A 386 3.16 -29.13 -16.89
N MET A 387 2.73 -28.81 -15.67
CA MET A 387 1.46 -29.32 -15.12
C MET A 387 0.28 -29.00 -16.04
N ALA A 388 0.26 -27.78 -16.60
CA ALA A 388 -0.81 -27.33 -17.50
C ALA A 388 -0.89 -28.13 -18.80
N GLU A 389 0.18 -28.81 -19.21
CA GLU A 389 0.21 -29.69 -20.38
C GLU A 389 -0.14 -31.14 -20.04
N ARG A 390 0.23 -31.60 -18.84
CA ARG A 390 -0.01 -32.97 -18.39
C ARG A 390 -1.43 -33.21 -17.90
N PHE A 391 -2.00 -32.23 -17.24
CA PHE A 391 -3.28 -32.35 -16.54
C PHE A 391 -4.30 -31.37 -17.12
N THR A 392 -5.02 -31.80 -18.14
CA THR A 392 -5.95 -30.99 -18.90
C THR A 392 -7.42 -31.25 -18.58
N GLU A 393 -7.72 -32.36 -17.90
CA GLU A 393 -9.09 -32.78 -17.61
C GLU A 393 -9.49 -32.45 -16.15
N PRO A 394 -10.57 -31.67 -15.96
CA PRO A 394 -11.07 -31.40 -14.64
C PRO A 394 -11.81 -32.61 -14.05
N MET A 395 -11.82 -32.71 -12.72
CA MET A 395 -12.66 -33.64 -11.99
C MET A 395 -14.14 -33.37 -12.30
N MET A 396 -14.86 -34.41 -12.71
CA MET A 396 -16.28 -34.31 -13.02
C MET A 396 -17.14 -35.23 -12.12
N PRO A 397 -18.39 -34.86 -11.78
CA PRO A 397 -18.99 -33.54 -12.05
C PRO A 397 -18.32 -32.44 -11.21
N LEU A 398 -18.43 -31.17 -11.64
CA LEU A 398 -17.77 -30.05 -10.94
C LEU A 398 -18.24 -29.86 -9.50
N ASP A 399 -19.48 -30.23 -9.19
CA ASP A 399 -20.07 -30.18 -7.84
C ASP A 399 -19.90 -31.50 -7.05
N LYS A 400 -18.94 -32.34 -7.46
CA LYS A 400 -18.66 -33.61 -6.78
C LYS A 400 -18.29 -33.39 -5.31
N VAL A 401 -19.06 -34.02 -4.43
CA VAL A 401 -18.75 -34.12 -2.99
C VAL A 401 -17.98 -35.41 -2.76
N VAL A 402 -16.81 -35.33 -2.17
CA VAL A 402 -16.02 -36.52 -1.83
C VAL A 402 -16.41 -37.07 -0.48
N LYS A 403 -16.19 -38.38 -0.24
CA LYS A 403 -16.67 -39.13 0.91
C LYS A 403 -16.38 -38.54 2.29
N TYR A 404 -15.31 -37.73 2.40
CA TYR A 404 -14.85 -37.14 3.65
C TYR A 404 -15.13 -35.61 3.73
N ALA A 405 -15.90 -35.06 2.83
CA ALA A 405 -16.23 -33.66 2.79
C ALA A 405 -17.74 -33.43 2.83
N ASP A 406 -18.15 -32.35 3.46
CA ASP A 406 -19.55 -31.92 3.52
C ASP A 406 -19.95 -31.04 2.35
N LYS A 407 -18.97 -30.64 1.53
CA LYS A 407 -19.13 -29.68 0.43
C LYS A 407 -18.35 -30.17 -0.80
N PRO A 408 -18.76 -29.72 -2.02
CA PRO A 408 -17.99 -29.98 -3.23
C PRO A 408 -16.54 -29.48 -3.11
N GLU A 409 -15.57 -30.29 -3.56
CA GLU A 409 -14.15 -29.91 -3.51
C GLU A 409 -13.89 -28.62 -4.30
N ASN A 410 -14.55 -28.43 -5.45
CA ASN A 410 -14.42 -27.21 -6.25
C ASN A 410 -15.08 -25.97 -5.63
N SER A 411 -15.77 -26.11 -4.49
CA SER A 411 -16.27 -24.94 -3.74
C SER A 411 -15.20 -24.23 -2.91
N HIS A 412 -14.03 -24.86 -2.72
CA HIS A 412 -12.90 -24.20 -2.11
C HIS A 412 -12.44 -22.98 -2.92
N VAL A 413 -11.90 -21.99 -2.25
CA VAL A 413 -11.45 -20.74 -2.87
C VAL A 413 -10.06 -20.35 -2.42
N LYS A 414 -9.38 -19.64 -3.31
CA LYS A 414 -8.25 -18.75 -3.02
C LYS A 414 -8.68 -17.32 -3.30
N CYS A 415 -7.82 -16.35 -3.00
CA CYS A 415 -8.25 -14.97 -3.08
C CYS A 415 -7.21 -14.00 -3.66
N PHE A 416 -7.74 -12.93 -4.24
CA PHE A 416 -7.06 -11.65 -4.29
C PHE A 416 -7.59 -10.74 -3.19
N VAL A 417 -6.69 -10.01 -2.54
CA VAL A 417 -7.04 -8.98 -1.55
C VAL A 417 -6.69 -7.63 -2.14
N ARG A 418 -7.64 -6.70 -2.07
CA ARG A 418 -7.45 -5.33 -2.55
C ARG A 418 -6.36 -4.63 -1.75
N GLY A 419 -5.54 -3.84 -2.42
CA GLY A 419 -4.52 -3.04 -1.78
C GLY A 419 -5.07 -1.85 -0.98
N GLY A 420 -4.35 -1.47 0.06
CA GLY A 420 -4.67 -0.30 0.88
C GLY A 420 -5.67 -0.55 2.00
N LEU A 421 -5.96 -1.80 2.35
CA LEU A 421 -6.77 -2.15 3.51
C LEU A 421 -5.88 -2.26 4.75
N ASP A 422 -6.40 -1.78 5.88
CA ASP A 422 -5.76 -1.90 7.19
C ASP A 422 -6.19 -3.19 7.91
N ASP A 423 -5.34 -3.65 8.82
CA ASP A 423 -5.64 -4.75 9.74
C ASP A 423 -6.04 -6.08 9.09
N VAL A 424 -5.60 -6.32 7.86
CA VAL A 424 -5.78 -7.60 7.15
C VAL A 424 -4.98 -8.69 7.86
N ARG A 425 -5.64 -9.81 8.17
CA ARG A 425 -5.05 -10.99 8.80
C ARG A 425 -5.53 -12.26 8.10
N PHE A 426 -4.64 -13.23 7.99
CA PHE A 426 -4.96 -14.54 7.41
C PHE A 426 -5.26 -15.57 8.51
N THR A 427 -6.30 -16.35 8.27
CA THR A 427 -6.63 -17.51 9.10
C THR A 427 -6.16 -18.80 8.43
N PRO A 428 -6.09 -19.93 9.14
CA PRO A 428 -5.78 -21.22 8.54
C PRO A 428 -6.73 -21.68 7.43
N THR A 429 -7.79 -20.95 7.16
CA THR A 429 -8.83 -21.28 6.18
C THR A 429 -8.62 -20.63 4.80
N HIS A 430 -7.39 -20.32 4.42
CA HIS A 430 -7.04 -19.76 3.08
C HIS A 430 -7.63 -18.39 2.77
N ASN A 431 -8.33 -17.78 3.70
CA ASN A 431 -8.96 -16.48 3.54
C ASN A 431 -8.47 -15.49 4.58
N PRO A 432 -8.19 -14.26 4.20
CA PRO A 432 -7.92 -13.21 5.14
C PRO A 432 -9.21 -12.71 5.80
N HIS A 433 -9.05 -12.08 6.94
CA HIS A 433 -10.07 -11.25 7.57
C HIS A 433 -9.44 -9.92 7.99
N CYS A 434 -10.24 -8.89 8.14
CA CYS A 434 -9.81 -7.66 8.80
C CYS A 434 -9.88 -7.85 10.31
N ALA A 435 -8.82 -7.50 11.03
CA ALA A 435 -8.83 -7.46 12.48
C ALA A 435 -9.68 -6.26 12.94
N GLY A 436 -10.70 -6.53 13.72
CA GLY A 436 -11.69 -5.51 14.08
C GLY A 436 -12.75 -5.33 12.96
N THR A 437 -13.93 -5.11 13.20
CA THR A 437 -15.02 -4.94 12.23
C THR A 437 -14.93 -3.63 11.45
N PRO A 438 -15.42 -3.58 10.19
CA PRO A 438 -16.30 -4.55 9.55
C PRO A 438 -15.56 -5.70 8.84
N ARG A 439 -16.27 -6.81 8.62
CA ARG A 439 -15.80 -7.89 7.76
C ARG A 439 -15.50 -7.36 6.35
N MET A 440 -14.56 -8.02 5.66
CA MET A 440 -14.26 -7.73 4.26
C MET A 440 -15.49 -7.99 3.39
N LYS A 441 -15.76 -7.08 2.46
CA LYS A 441 -16.74 -7.30 1.38
C LYS A 441 -16.13 -8.26 0.39
N CYS A 442 -16.61 -9.51 0.38
CA CYS A 442 -16.14 -10.54 -0.52
C CYS A 442 -17.05 -10.66 -1.75
N ILE A 443 -16.44 -10.80 -2.91
CA ILE A 443 -17.14 -11.00 -4.19
C ILE A 443 -16.58 -12.22 -4.91
N ASN A 444 -17.41 -12.85 -5.77
CA ASN A 444 -16.98 -13.89 -6.69
C ASN A 444 -16.56 -13.29 -8.05
N PRO A 445 -16.02 -14.10 -8.98
CA PRO A 445 -15.65 -13.62 -10.31
C PRO A 445 -16.79 -13.06 -11.15
N SER A 446 -18.04 -13.42 -10.88
CA SER A 446 -19.21 -12.82 -11.52
C SER A 446 -19.63 -11.46 -10.91
N GLY A 447 -18.91 -10.98 -9.88
CA GLY A 447 -19.18 -9.72 -9.19
C GLY A 447 -20.27 -9.80 -8.13
N GLU A 448 -20.76 -10.99 -7.80
CA GLU A 448 -21.77 -11.21 -6.77
C GLU A 448 -21.14 -11.23 -5.38
N GLU A 449 -21.81 -10.64 -4.39
CA GLU A 449 -21.37 -10.69 -3.01
C GLU A 449 -21.51 -12.11 -2.45
N VAL A 450 -20.44 -12.61 -1.83
CA VAL A 450 -20.37 -13.95 -1.26
C VAL A 450 -19.89 -13.91 0.18
N HIS A 451 -20.17 -14.97 0.92
CA HIS A 451 -19.75 -15.04 2.31
C HIS A 451 -18.22 -15.22 2.41
N GLN A 452 -17.60 -14.47 3.33
CA GLN A 452 -16.18 -14.67 3.65
C GLN A 452 -15.95 -16.05 4.29
N GLY A 453 -15.07 -16.84 3.70
CA GLY A 453 -14.77 -18.19 4.18
C GLY A 453 -13.91 -18.98 3.19
N ALA A 454 -13.58 -20.22 3.54
CA ALA A 454 -12.79 -21.10 2.69
C ALA A 454 -13.59 -21.67 1.50
N PHE A 455 -14.89 -21.44 1.46
CA PHE A 455 -15.82 -21.99 0.48
C PHE A 455 -16.74 -20.90 -0.06
N ALA A 456 -17.00 -20.94 -1.34
CA ALA A 456 -18.01 -20.13 -2.00
C ALA A 456 -18.81 -20.98 -3.01
N PRO A 457 -20.01 -20.55 -3.44
CA PRO A 457 -20.69 -21.19 -4.57
C PRO A 457 -19.75 -21.29 -5.78
N ILE A 458 -19.78 -22.44 -6.47
CA ILE A 458 -18.88 -22.69 -7.61
C ILE A 458 -19.22 -21.73 -8.75
N ASP A 459 -18.24 -20.90 -9.12
CA ASP A 459 -18.34 -19.94 -10.21
C ASP A 459 -17.09 -20.00 -11.12
N HIS A 460 -17.22 -20.73 -12.25
CA HIS A 460 -16.19 -20.83 -13.29
C HIS A 460 -16.56 -20.04 -14.55
N LYS A 461 -17.45 -19.04 -14.44
CA LYS A 461 -17.96 -18.31 -15.63
C LYS A 461 -16.94 -17.32 -16.19
N VAL A 462 -16.17 -16.65 -15.32
CA VAL A 462 -15.24 -15.59 -15.68
C VAL A 462 -13.80 -15.99 -15.44
N MET A 463 -13.49 -16.47 -14.24
CA MET A 463 -12.17 -16.97 -13.88
C MET A 463 -12.26 -18.08 -12.83
N TRP A 464 -11.25 -18.94 -12.80
CA TRP A 464 -11.12 -20.06 -11.88
C TRP A 464 -9.65 -20.43 -11.70
N ILE A 465 -9.36 -21.32 -10.74
CA ILE A 465 -8.01 -21.81 -10.47
C ILE A 465 -7.94 -23.28 -10.87
N ASP A 466 -7.13 -23.60 -11.88
CA ASP A 466 -6.76 -24.99 -12.14
C ASP A 466 -5.84 -25.45 -11.00
N HIS A 467 -6.35 -26.34 -10.14
CA HIS A 467 -5.63 -26.85 -8.99
C HIS A 467 -5.16 -28.28 -9.26
N TYR A 468 -3.87 -28.41 -9.45
CA TYR A 468 -3.19 -29.68 -9.71
C TYR A 468 -2.92 -30.40 -8.41
N PHE A 469 -4.01 -30.68 -7.69
CA PHE A 469 -3.97 -31.12 -6.30
C PHE A 469 -3.28 -32.46 -6.10
N THR A 470 -3.64 -33.47 -6.93
CA THR A 470 -3.13 -34.84 -6.81
C THR A 470 -1.89 -35.07 -7.64
N LYS A 471 -1.84 -34.49 -8.84
CA LYS A 471 -0.82 -34.80 -9.86
C LYS A 471 -0.80 -36.33 -10.15
N THR A 472 0.36 -36.91 -10.46
CA THR A 472 0.49 -38.38 -10.62
C THR A 472 0.59 -39.11 -9.28
N ALA A 473 0.37 -40.41 -9.27
CA ALA A 473 0.53 -41.24 -8.07
C ALA A 473 1.97 -41.19 -7.53
N GLU A 474 2.96 -41.15 -8.42
CA GLU A 474 4.37 -41.01 -8.05
C GLU A 474 4.64 -39.65 -7.38
N GLU A 475 4.14 -38.54 -7.93
CA GLU A 475 4.31 -37.20 -7.34
C GLU A 475 3.57 -37.07 -6.01
N TRP A 476 2.41 -37.70 -5.88
CA TRP A 476 1.65 -37.73 -4.65
C TRP A 476 2.45 -38.32 -3.50
N ILE A 477 3.09 -39.46 -3.70
CA ILE A 477 3.94 -40.12 -2.70
C ILE A 477 5.21 -39.31 -2.44
N GLN A 478 5.92 -38.92 -3.51
CA GLN A 478 7.23 -38.31 -3.40
C GLN A 478 7.19 -36.90 -2.80
N VAL A 479 6.15 -36.14 -3.07
CA VAL A 479 6.02 -34.74 -2.63
C VAL A 479 5.03 -34.62 -1.49
N LYS A 480 3.74 -34.90 -1.71
CA LYS A 480 2.72 -34.59 -0.70
C LYS A 480 2.78 -35.48 0.55
N LEU A 481 2.98 -36.77 0.40
CA LEU A 481 3.08 -37.66 1.57
C LEU A 481 4.43 -37.55 2.29
N LYS A 482 5.52 -37.35 1.55
CA LYS A 482 6.85 -37.17 2.12
C LYS A 482 6.99 -35.86 2.88
N ARG A 483 6.45 -34.79 2.34
CA ARG A 483 6.46 -33.45 2.93
C ARG A 483 5.65 -33.34 4.21
N GLY A 484 4.55 -34.11 4.30
CA GLY A 484 3.55 -34.01 5.37
C GLY A 484 2.53 -32.89 5.11
N TYR A 485 1.44 -32.93 5.87
CA TYR A 485 0.33 -31.98 5.80
C TYR A 485 0.36 -31.09 7.05
N HIS A 486 0.37 -29.78 6.92
CA HIS A 486 0.21 -28.80 8.01
C HIS A 486 0.95 -29.12 9.31
N GLY A 487 2.25 -29.47 9.26
CA GLY A 487 3.01 -29.75 10.48
C GLY A 487 2.60 -30.98 11.29
N LEU A 488 1.65 -31.78 10.80
CA LEU A 488 1.26 -33.04 11.48
C LEU A 488 2.39 -34.06 11.42
N PRO A 489 2.61 -34.83 12.49
CA PRO A 489 3.67 -35.84 12.55
C PRO A 489 3.57 -36.80 11.37
N LYS A 490 4.71 -37.12 10.76
CA LYS A 490 4.82 -38.14 9.73
C LYS A 490 4.22 -39.45 10.24
N HIS A 491 3.28 -40.00 9.47
CA HIS A 491 2.83 -41.40 9.56
C HIS A 491 2.02 -41.84 10.78
N THR A 492 0.72 -41.58 10.73
CA THR A 492 -0.22 -42.51 11.33
C THR A 492 -0.91 -43.28 10.20
N ALA A 493 -1.09 -44.61 10.37
CA ALA A 493 -1.69 -45.48 9.34
C ALA A 493 -3.07 -44.99 8.85
N GLY A 494 -3.85 -44.32 9.70
CA GLY A 494 -5.13 -43.71 9.34
C GLY A 494 -4.99 -42.51 8.42
N ILE A 495 -3.88 -41.75 8.48
CA ILE A 495 -3.61 -40.65 7.58
C ILE A 495 -3.27 -41.18 6.18
N VAL A 496 -2.52 -42.26 6.08
CA VAL A 496 -2.16 -42.87 4.79
C VAL A 496 -3.40 -43.40 4.08
N ALA A 497 -4.28 -44.16 4.75
CA ALA A 497 -5.52 -44.66 4.15
C ALA A 497 -6.44 -43.52 3.69
N HIS A 498 -6.55 -42.44 4.46
CA HIS A 498 -7.33 -41.28 4.09
C HIS A 498 -6.72 -40.55 2.87
N GLN A 499 -5.39 -40.50 2.74
CA GLN A 499 -4.71 -39.89 1.60
C GLN A 499 -4.88 -40.70 0.31
N GLU A 500 -4.91 -42.03 0.40
CA GLU A 500 -5.23 -42.91 -0.72
C GLU A 500 -6.66 -42.68 -1.22
N GLU A 501 -7.65 -42.68 -0.29
CA GLU A 501 -9.05 -42.36 -0.64
C GLU A 501 -9.16 -40.97 -1.28
N ARG A 502 -8.41 -40.02 -0.81
CA ARG A 502 -8.41 -38.63 -1.36
C ARG A 502 -7.84 -38.56 -2.77
N PHE A 503 -6.78 -39.32 -3.04
CA PHE A 503 -6.21 -39.42 -4.39
C PHE A 503 -7.23 -40.02 -5.37
N PHE A 504 -7.85 -41.16 -5.00
CA PHE A 504 -8.83 -41.84 -5.85
C PHE A 504 -10.23 -41.21 -5.85
N ALA A 505 -10.48 -40.24 -5.02
CA ALA A 505 -11.66 -39.41 -5.14
C ALA A 505 -11.61 -38.50 -6.40
N VAL A 506 -10.39 -38.18 -6.85
CA VAL A 506 -10.13 -37.32 -8.01
C VAL A 506 -9.78 -38.14 -9.24
N ASN A 507 -9.01 -39.21 -9.08
CA ASN A 507 -8.37 -39.96 -10.16
C ASN A 507 -8.95 -41.38 -10.31
N GLU A 508 -8.78 -41.93 -11.49
CA GLU A 508 -9.12 -43.32 -11.75
C GLU A 508 -8.21 -44.28 -10.98
N ARG A 509 -8.79 -45.34 -10.45
CA ARG A 509 -8.11 -46.41 -9.70
C ARG A 509 -7.57 -47.45 -10.68
N THR A 510 -6.24 -47.60 -10.70
CA THR A 510 -5.57 -48.66 -11.48
C THR A 510 -4.66 -49.49 -10.57
N PRO A 511 -4.35 -50.76 -10.90
CA PRO A 511 -3.45 -51.58 -10.10
C PRO A 511 -2.07 -50.96 -9.89
N GLU A 512 -1.53 -50.30 -10.91
CA GLU A 512 -0.21 -49.64 -10.84
C GLU A 512 -0.23 -48.46 -9.86
N LYS A 513 -1.28 -47.64 -9.90
CA LYS A 513 -1.44 -46.49 -8.99
C LYS A 513 -1.64 -46.97 -7.55
N GLU A 514 -2.43 -48.03 -7.34
CA GLU A 514 -2.59 -48.64 -6.03
C GLU A 514 -1.28 -49.20 -5.44
N ALA A 515 -0.49 -49.87 -6.29
CA ALA A 515 0.82 -50.39 -5.90
C ALA A 515 1.77 -49.27 -5.48
N ILE A 516 1.85 -48.18 -6.27
CA ILE A 516 2.67 -47.02 -5.92
C ILE A 516 2.18 -46.40 -4.61
N LEU A 517 0.88 -46.18 -4.43
CA LEU A 517 0.35 -45.60 -3.21
C LEU A 517 0.59 -46.46 -1.95
N ARG A 518 0.73 -47.75 -2.12
CA ARG A 518 1.15 -48.67 -1.04
C ARG A 518 2.65 -48.70 -0.82
N GLY A 519 3.43 -47.97 -1.62
CA GLY A 519 4.91 -47.92 -1.56
C GLY A 519 5.58 -49.11 -2.24
N GLU A 520 4.84 -49.88 -3.06
CA GLU A 520 5.38 -50.97 -3.84
C GLU A 520 6.21 -50.41 -5.04
N LYS A 521 7.24 -51.15 -5.42
CA LYS A 521 8.06 -50.77 -6.59
C LYS A 521 7.33 -51.18 -7.87
N VAL A 522 6.91 -50.22 -8.64
CA VAL A 522 6.34 -50.42 -9.98
C VAL A 522 7.37 -50.00 -11.03
N GLU A 523 7.59 -50.91 -12.00
CA GLU A 523 8.50 -50.58 -13.11
C GLU A 523 7.88 -49.49 -13.99
N ARG A 524 8.67 -48.46 -14.23
CA ARG A 524 8.28 -47.40 -15.14
C ARG A 524 8.34 -47.98 -16.56
N PRO A 525 7.27 -47.89 -17.40
CA PRO A 525 7.37 -48.30 -18.76
C PRO A 525 8.52 -47.54 -19.45
N GLU A 526 9.31 -48.25 -20.24
CA GLU A 526 10.36 -47.59 -21.05
C GLU A 526 9.66 -46.48 -21.82
N THR A 527 10.11 -45.24 -21.64
CA THR A 527 9.61 -44.08 -22.38
C THR A 527 9.82 -44.41 -23.88
N ILE A 528 8.75 -44.69 -24.62
CA ILE A 528 8.80 -44.62 -26.05
C ILE A 528 9.23 -43.20 -26.34
N ALA A 529 10.48 -43.03 -26.82
CA ALA A 529 10.97 -41.74 -27.26
C ALA A 529 9.90 -41.13 -28.17
N PRO A 530 9.54 -39.85 -28.01
CA PRO A 530 8.61 -39.24 -28.95
C PRO A 530 9.08 -39.57 -30.34
N PRO A 531 8.19 -39.97 -31.28
CA PRO A 531 8.61 -40.35 -32.61
C PRO A 531 9.52 -39.26 -33.13
N THR A 532 10.76 -39.63 -33.39
CA THR A 532 11.68 -38.75 -34.11
C THR A 532 10.95 -38.40 -35.38
N PHE A 533 10.61 -37.12 -35.54
CA PHE A 533 10.13 -36.66 -36.84
C PHE A 533 11.25 -36.97 -37.80
N ASP A 534 11.07 -38.07 -38.58
CA ASP A 534 11.87 -38.29 -39.75
C ASP A 534 11.75 -37.02 -40.58
N GLU A 535 12.87 -36.38 -40.83
CA GLU A 535 13.01 -35.36 -41.85
C GLU A 535 12.72 -36.04 -43.23
N ALA A 536 11.46 -36.38 -43.45
CA ALA A 536 10.97 -36.78 -44.74
C ALA A 536 11.06 -35.55 -45.64
N GLN A 537 12.19 -35.51 -46.38
CA GLN A 537 12.36 -34.82 -47.65
C GLN A 537 11.24 -33.89 -48.06
N GLY A 538 11.15 -32.75 -47.45
CA GLY A 538 10.34 -31.63 -47.92
C GLY A 538 11.26 -30.65 -48.61
N THR A 539 11.16 -30.55 -49.92
CA THR A 539 11.77 -29.52 -50.73
C THR A 539 11.63 -28.15 -50.07
N PRO A 540 12.71 -27.36 -49.96
CA PRO A 540 12.65 -26.06 -49.34
C PRO A 540 11.66 -25.16 -50.10
N ALA A 541 10.75 -24.55 -49.39
CA ALA A 541 9.87 -23.51 -49.94
C ALA A 541 10.75 -22.36 -50.48
N PRO A 542 10.42 -21.78 -51.64
CA PRO A 542 11.22 -20.71 -52.21
C PRO A 542 11.22 -19.48 -51.31
N GLU A 543 12.43 -18.95 -51.08
CA GLU A 543 12.65 -17.73 -50.31
C GLU A 543 11.75 -16.57 -50.80
N PRO A 544 11.13 -15.80 -49.93
CA PRO A 544 10.38 -14.63 -50.33
C PRO A 544 11.33 -13.59 -50.92
N LYS A 545 11.08 -13.20 -52.18
CA LYS A 545 11.82 -12.15 -52.86
C LYS A 545 11.76 -10.84 -52.05
N PRO A 546 12.90 -10.12 -51.91
CA PRO A 546 12.93 -8.88 -51.13
C PRO A 546 11.99 -7.83 -51.77
N ALA A 547 11.15 -7.25 -50.96
CA ALA A 547 10.24 -6.15 -51.34
C ALA A 547 11.06 -4.94 -51.84
N LYS A 548 10.76 -4.48 -53.07
CA LYS A 548 11.37 -3.27 -53.62
C LYS A 548 11.01 -2.06 -52.77
N VAL A 549 12.04 -1.49 -52.13
CA VAL A 549 11.94 -0.21 -51.45
C VAL A 549 11.72 0.89 -52.49
N SER A 550 10.55 1.47 -52.53
CA SER A 550 10.26 2.65 -53.35
C SER A 550 10.88 3.89 -52.69
N LYS A 551 11.76 4.59 -53.44
CA LYS A 551 12.36 5.85 -53.04
C LYS A 551 11.28 6.94 -52.86
N PRO A 552 11.39 7.81 -51.84
CA PRO A 552 10.45 8.89 -51.65
C PRO A 552 10.64 9.98 -52.72
N LYS A 553 9.54 10.40 -53.36
CA LYS A 553 9.50 11.51 -54.30
C LYS A 553 9.75 12.84 -53.57
N THR A 554 10.82 13.53 -53.97
CA THR A 554 11.14 14.92 -53.57
C THR A 554 10.05 15.85 -54.08
N ARG A 555 9.36 16.50 -53.15
CA ARG A 555 8.43 17.61 -53.44
C ARG A 555 9.22 18.89 -53.68
N LYS A 556 9.23 19.41 -54.92
CA LYS A 556 9.72 20.72 -55.29
C LYS A 556 8.90 21.82 -54.58
N ARG A 557 9.59 22.70 -53.84
CA ARG A 557 9.06 23.98 -53.35
C ARG A 557 8.93 24.93 -54.54
N THR A 558 7.74 25.36 -54.86
CA THR A 558 7.49 26.53 -55.71
C THR A 558 7.36 27.75 -54.79
N ASN A 559 8.31 28.68 -54.95
CA ASN A 559 8.19 30.06 -54.50
C ASN A 559 7.09 30.75 -55.28
N ASN A 560 6.15 31.38 -54.62
CA ASN A 560 5.42 32.49 -55.21
C ASN A 560 5.45 33.70 -54.25
N LYS A 561 6.20 34.69 -54.69
CA LYS A 561 6.14 36.09 -54.23
C LYS A 561 4.95 36.79 -54.89
N LYS A 562 4.39 37.77 -54.17
CA LYS A 562 3.53 38.91 -54.50
C LYS A 562 2.09 38.71 -54.01
N LYS A 563 1.52 39.60 -53.27
CA LYS A 563 1.64 41.07 -53.02
C LYS A 563 1.18 41.34 -51.58
#